data_7cc1e81fc387381b3af37a888baf7777
#
_entry.id   7cc1e81fc387381b3af37a888baf7777
#
_cell.length_a   1.000
_cell.length_b   1.000
_cell.length_c   1.000
_cell.angle_alpha   90.00
_cell.angle_beta   90.00
_cell.angle_gamma   90.00
#
_symmetry.space_group_name_H-M   'P 1'
#
loop_
_entity.id
_entity.type
_entity.pdbx_description
1 polymer ?
#
loop_
_entity_poly.entity_id
_entity_poly.type
_entity_poly.pdbx_seq_one_letter_code
_entity_poly.pdbx_strand_id
1 'polypeptide(L)'
;MSLRTQLRGTGVAIITPFKSSMEVDFDALGKLIDFIIDNRVEYIVTLGTTGETPTLDTEERFDIINYTYEKVNGRVPVVVGIGGNNTKEVMENLQSYPLEKAAAVLSASPYYNKPSQEGIFQHYKNIAEASPVPVILYNVPGRTGSNITAETTLRLAKEVKNIAGMKEASGNMVQCMHILRDRPEDFLVVSGDDHITLPLIACGMDGVISVAANCFPKDFSEMVRLCLKGDFASA
;
A
#
# COMPACT_ATOMS: atom_id res chain seq x y z
N MET A 1 7.76 -17.67 -1.64
CA MET A 1 7.47 -16.68 -2.69
C MET A 1 7.77 -15.33 -2.09
N SER A 2 8.54 -14.44 -2.77
CA SER A 2 8.83 -13.11 -2.24
C SER A 2 7.58 -12.23 -2.26
N LEU A 3 7.53 -11.21 -1.39
CA LEU A 3 6.41 -10.24 -1.37
C LEU A 3 6.27 -9.55 -2.74
N ARG A 4 7.39 -9.25 -3.39
CA ARG A 4 7.40 -8.68 -4.74
C ARG A 4 6.66 -9.54 -5.77
N THR A 5 6.87 -10.85 -5.74
CA THR A 5 6.15 -11.78 -6.63
C THR A 5 4.67 -11.87 -6.29
N GLN A 6 4.34 -11.86 -4.99
CA GLN A 6 2.98 -12.00 -4.50
C GLN A 6 2.09 -10.78 -4.80
N LEU A 7 2.67 -9.56 -4.75
CA LEU A 7 1.94 -8.30 -4.92
C LEU A 7 2.25 -7.59 -6.25
N ARG A 8 2.81 -8.31 -7.24
CA ARG A 8 3.03 -7.75 -8.57
C ARG A 8 1.70 -7.62 -9.31
N GLY A 9 1.39 -6.42 -9.81
CA GLY A 9 0.13 -6.13 -10.52
C GLY A 9 -0.65 -4.98 -9.92
N THR A 10 -1.96 -5.08 -9.90
CA THR A 10 -2.88 -4.06 -9.40
C THR A 10 -3.37 -4.42 -8.00
N GLY A 11 -2.96 -3.63 -7.02
CA GLY A 11 -3.63 -3.56 -5.73
C GLY A 11 -4.69 -2.46 -5.75
N VAL A 12 -5.75 -2.63 -4.99
CA VAL A 12 -6.77 -1.59 -4.85
C VAL A 12 -6.79 -1.07 -3.42
N ALA A 13 -6.51 0.23 -3.26
CA ALA A 13 -6.78 0.92 -2.01
C ALA A 13 -8.30 1.11 -1.90
N ILE A 14 -8.97 0.14 -1.25
CA ILE A 14 -10.43 0.15 -1.17
C ILE A 14 -10.95 1.31 -0.34
N ILE A 15 -12.10 1.85 -0.74
CA ILE A 15 -12.85 2.82 0.06
C ILE A 15 -13.51 2.12 1.26
N THR A 16 -13.83 2.89 2.30
CA THR A 16 -14.73 2.48 3.37
C THR A 16 -16.10 3.08 3.11
N PRO A 17 -17.10 2.30 2.69
CA PRO A 17 -18.46 2.80 2.54
C PRO A 17 -19.07 3.14 3.90
N PHE A 18 -19.81 4.25 3.96
CA PHE A 18 -20.54 4.70 5.15
C PHE A 18 -22.04 4.80 4.87
N LYS A 19 -22.84 4.50 5.88
CA LYS A 19 -24.28 4.78 5.90
C LYS A 19 -24.52 6.28 6.13
N SER A 20 -25.76 6.73 5.91
CA SER A 20 -26.15 8.11 6.25
C SER A 20 -26.03 8.43 7.75
N SER A 21 -26.00 7.39 8.60
CA SER A 21 -25.72 7.50 10.06
C SER A 21 -24.23 7.72 10.39
N MET A 22 -23.33 7.71 9.39
CA MET A 22 -21.87 7.73 9.49
C MET A 22 -21.24 6.42 9.99
N GLU A 23 -22.02 5.38 10.22
CA GLU A 23 -21.52 4.04 10.53
C GLU A 23 -20.95 3.37 9.27
N VAL A 24 -19.98 2.46 9.45
CA VAL A 24 -19.45 1.65 8.34
C VAL A 24 -20.55 0.78 7.73
N ASP A 25 -20.68 0.82 6.40
CA ASP A 25 -21.60 -0.04 5.64
C ASP A 25 -20.88 -1.31 5.19
N PHE A 26 -20.90 -2.32 6.04
CA PHE A 26 -20.27 -3.62 5.75
C PHE A 26 -20.90 -4.36 4.56
N ASP A 27 -22.20 -4.18 4.31
CA ASP A 27 -22.85 -4.79 3.15
C ASP A 27 -22.34 -4.19 1.84
N ALA A 28 -22.19 -2.87 1.78
CA ALA A 28 -21.60 -2.17 0.65
C ALA A 28 -20.11 -2.52 0.49
N LEU A 29 -19.36 -2.59 1.60
CA LEU A 29 -17.95 -3.01 1.59
C LEU A 29 -17.80 -4.43 1.04
N GLY A 30 -18.65 -5.37 1.46
CA GLY A 30 -18.62 -6.74 0.98
C GLY A 30 -18.92 -6.86 -0.52
N LYS A 31 -19.88 -6.10 -1.04
CA LYS A 31 -20.18 -6.03 -2.47
C LYS A 31 -19.03 -5.44 -3.27
N LEU A 32 -18.38 -4.40 -2.74
CA LEU A 32 -17.21 -3.78 -3.36
C LEU A 32 -16.04 -4.77 -3.43
N ILE A 33 -15.75 -5.49 -2.36
CA ILE A 33 -14.68 -6.51 -2.32
C ILE A 33 -14.93 -7.57 -3.40
N ASP A 34 -16.15 -8.12 -3.50
CA ASP A 34 -16.50 -9.10 -4.52
C ASP A 34 -16.33 -8.51 -5.93
N PHE A 35 -16.88 -7.31 -6.16
CA PHE A 35 -16.78 -6.64 -7.46
C PHE A 35 -15.32 -6.46 -7.91
N ILE A 36 -14.44 -6.03 -7.01
CA ILE A 36 -13.02 -5.82 -7.30
C ILE A 36 -12.33 -7.15 -7.62
N ILE A 37 -12.55 -8.20 -6.81
CA ILE A 37 -11.92 -9.52 -6.99
C ILE A 37 -12.41 -10.21 -8.27
N ASP A 38 -13.72 -10.17 -8.55
CA ASP A 38 -14.33 -10.78 -9.74
C ASP A 38 -13.81 -10.13 -11.04
N ASN A 39 -13.35 -8.89 -10.95
CA ASN A 39 -12.70 -8.16 -12.03
C ASN A 39 -11.16 -8.31 -12.05
N ARG A 40 -10.62 -9.32 -11.35
CA ARG A 40 -9.26 -9.83 -11.46
C ARG A 40 -8.15 -8.86 -11.03
N VAL A 41 -8.36 -8.08 -9.97
CA VAL A 41 -7.25 -7.39 -9.32
C VAL A 41 -6.36 -8.39 -8.59
N GLU A 42 -5.09 -8.06 -8.42
CA GLU A 42 -4.12 -8.97 -7.83
C GLU A 42 -4.15 -8.98 -6.31
N TYR A 43 -4.50 -7.87 -5.65
CA TYR A 43 -4.61 -7.79 -4.18
C TYR A 43 -5.45 -6.60 -3.71
N ILE A 44 -5.85 -6.63 -2.43
CA ILE A 44 -6.61 -5.56 -1.78
C ILE A 44 -5.75 -4.88 -0.72
N VAL A 45 -5.89 -3.54 -0.61
CA VAL A 45 -5.30 -2.74 0.47
C VAL A 45 -6.44 -2.10 1.25
N THR A 46 -6.72 -2.62 2.46
CA THR A 46 -7.71 -2.05 3.37
C THR A 46 -7.07 -1.04 4.33
N LEU A 47 -7.84 -0.13 4.89
CA LEU A 47 -7.38 0.91 5.81
C LEU A 47 -6.24 1.79 5.26
N GLY A 48 -6.16 1.95 3.94
CA GLY A 48 -5.31 2.95 3.32
C GLY A 48 -5.91 4.37 3.44
N THR A 49 -5.22 5.36 2.89
CA THR A 49 -5.70 6.76 2.84
C THR A 49 -7.08 6.86 2.16
N THR A 50 -7.29 6.09 1.09
CA THR A 50 -8.56 6.04 0.34
C THR A 50 -9.70 5.46 1.18
N GLY A 51 -9.39 4.59 2.13
CA GLY A 51 -10.34 4.04 3.09
C GLY A 51 -10.65 4.95 4.28
N GLU A 52 -10.22 6.22 4.23
CA GLU A 52 -10.54 7.26 5.22
C GLU A 52 -10.14 6.87 6.67
N THR A 53 -9.08 6.08 6.83
CA THR A 53 -8.62 5.55 8.13
C THR A 53 -8.58 6.58 9.27
N PRO A 54 -8.21 7.87 9.06
CA PRO A 54 -8.19 8.84 10.16
C PRO A 54 -9.57 9.18 10.75
N THR A 55 -10.67 8.85 10.04
CA THR A 55 -12.04 9.12 10.51
C THR A 55 -12.65 7.94 11.26
N LEU A 56 -11.97 6.79 11.26
CA LEU A 56 -12.40 5.55 11.91
C LEU A 56 -11.85 5.46 13.33
N ASP A 57 -12.64 4.96 14.26
CA ASP A 57 -12.16 4.60 15.58
C ASP A 57 -11.41 3.25 15.60
N THR A 58 -10.92 2.84 16.77
CA THR A 58 -10.12 1.62 16.89
C THR A 58 -10.93 0.35 16.66
N GLU A 59 -12.18 0.32 17.12
CA GLU A 59 -13.08 -0.81 16.98
C GLU A 59 -13.51 -0.98 15.51
N GLU A 60 -13.89 0.10 14.84
CA GLU A 60 -14.21 0.10 13.41
C GLU A 60 -13.03 -0.39 12.56
N ARG A 61 -11.80 0.02 12.85
CA ARG A 61 -10.61 -0.47 12.13
C ARG A 61 -10.42 -1.97 12.32
N PHE A 62 -10.58 -2.45 13.55
CA PHE A 62 -10.48 -3.87 13.88
C PHE A 62 -11.54 -4.69 13.12
N ASP A 63 -12.78 -4.22 13.12
CA ASP A 63 -13.90 -4.88 12.45
C ASP A 63 -13.72 -4.89 10.92
N ILE A 64 -13.25 -3.78 10.33
CA ILE A 64 -12.96 -3.70 8.89
C ILE A 64 -11.87 -4.70 8.49
N ILE A 65 -10.80 -4.86 9.28
CA ILE A 65 -9.75 -5.84 8.99
C ILE A 65 -10.33 -7.26 8.98
N ASN A 66 -11.04 -7.64 10.05
CA ASN A 66 -11.62 -8.98 10.17
C ASN A 66 -12.64 -9.28 9.08
N TYR A 67 -13.54 -8.33 8.82
CA TYR A 67 -14.52 -8.43 7.76
C TYR A 67 -13.88 -8.56 6.38
N THR A 68 -12.81 -7.79 6.12
CA THR A 68 -12.06 -7.88 4.86
C THR A 68 -11.45 -9.26 4.69
N TYR A 69 -10.84 -9.84 5.73
CA TYR A 69 -10.30 -11.21 5.65
C TYR A 69 -11.37 -12.28 5.43
N GLU A 70 -12.49 -12.17 6.14
CA GLU A 70 -13.62 -13.09 5.96
C GLU A 70 -14.16 -13.02 4.55
N LYS A 71 -14.41 -11.79 4.06
CA LYS A 71 -15.02 -11.58 2.75
C LYS A 71 -14.07 -11.93 1.61
N VAL A 72 -12.78 -11.63 1.72
CA VAL A 72 -11.77 -12.04 0.73
C VAL A 72 -11.57 -13.55 0.71
N ASN A 73 -11.65 -14.20 1.86
CA ASN A 73 -11.56 -15.66 2.03
C ASN A 73 -10.38 -16.29 1.24
N GLY A 74 -9.21 -15.66 1.29
CA GLY A 74 -8.00 -16.17 0.65
C GLY A 74 -7.97 -16.08 -0.89
N ARG A 75 -8.97 -15.47 -1.54
CA ARG A 75 -9.02 -15.33 -3.01
C ARG A 75 -7.87 -14.47 -3.56
N VAL A 76 -7.47 -13.45 -2.83
CA VAL A 76 -6.33 -12.57 -3.14
C VAL A 76 -5.60 -12.19 -1.86
N PRO A 77 -4.33 -11.74 -1.92
CA PRO A 77 -3.63 -11.17 -0.76
C PRO A 77 -4.31 -9.92 -0.21
N VAL A 78 -4.22 -9.71 1.10
CA VAL A 78 -4.70 -8.51 1.78
C VAL A 78 -3.51 -7.78 2.40
N VAL A 79 -3.38 -6.49 2.12
CA VAL A 79 -2.44 -5.56 2.74
C VAL A 79 -3.24 -4.65 3.67
N VAL A 80 -2.73 -4.40 4.88
CA VAL A 80 -3.41 -3.55 5.88
C VAL A 80 -2.67 -2.23 6.01
N GLY A 81 -3.39 -1.11 5.89
CA GLY A 81 -2.83 0.22 6.13
C GLY A 81 -2.69 0.52 7.62
N ILE A 82 -1.46 0.66 8.10
CA ILE A 82 -1.15 1.07 9.47
C ILE A 82 -0.01 2.08 9.42
N GLY A 83 -0.32 3.34 9.66
CA GLY A 83 0.65 4.43 9.67
C GLY A 83 0.24 5.51 10.66
N GLY A 84 1.15 6.42 10.90
CA GLY A 84 0.94 7.52 11.84
C GLY A 84 2.19 8.38 11.97
N ASN A 85 2.06 9.49 12.68
CA ASN A 85 3.19 10.39 12.98
C ASN A 85 3.74 10.23 14.40
N ASN A 86 3.20 9.27 15.15
CA ASN A 86 3.67 8.83 16.45
C ASN A 86 4.17 7.39 16.36
N THR A 87 5.49 7.19 16.35
CA THR A 87 6.12 5.87 16.19
C THR A 87 5.63 4.86 17.22
N LYS A 88 5.46 5.28 18.48
CA LYS A 88 4.99 4.40 19.55
C LYS A 88 3.58 3.88 19.29
N GLU A 89 2.67 4.76 18.92
CA GLU A 89 1.28 4.41 18.60
C GLU A 89 1.19 3.45 17.40
N VAL A 90 2.02 3.67 16.37
CA VAL A 90 2.08 2.76 15.23
C VAL A 90 2.55 1.38 15.65
N MET A 91 3.57 1.28 16.53
CA MET A 91 4.04 0.01 17.08
C MET A 91 2.97 -0.70 17.91
N GLU A 92 2.23 0.04 18.74
CA GLU A 92 1.10 -0.50 19.53
C GLU A 92 -0.01 -1.03 18.62
N ASN A 93 -0.36 -0.31 17.55
CA ASN A 93 -1.34 -0.76 16.57
C ASN A 93 -0.89 -2.02 15.81
N LEU A 94 0.40 -2.13 15.45
CA LEU A 94 0.96 -3.33 14.81
C LEU A 94 0.87 -4.58 15.70
N GLN A 95 0.90 -4.41 17.01
CA GLN A 95 0.79 -5.50 17.98
C GLN A 95 -0.64 -5.86 18.33
N SER A 96 -1.58 -4.91 18.21
CA SER A 96 -2.98 -5.10 18.63
C SER A 96 -3.91 -5.53 17.50
N TYR A 97 -3.64 -5.12 16.25
CA TYR A 97 -4.50 -5.47 15.12
C TYR A 97 -4.29 -6.93 14.64
N PRO A 98 -5.34 -7.57 14.10
CA PRO A 98 -5.28 -8.96 13.62
C PRO A 98 -4.52 -9.04 12.29
N LEU A 99 -3.18 -9.16 12.33
CA LEU A 99 -2.30 -9.14 11.15
C LEU A 99 -1.86 -10.52 10.68
N GLU A 100 -2.25 -11.60 11.32
CA GLU A 100 -1.82 -12.97 11.02
C GLU A 100 -2.20 -13.46 9.62
N LYS A 101 -3.20 -12.83 8.99
CA LYS A 101 -3.63 -13.10 7.60
C LYS A 101 -3.19 -12.01 6.61
N ALA A 102 -2.53 -10.96 7.07
CA ALA A 102 -2.03 -9.91 6.21
C ALA A 102 -0.79 -10.38 5.43
N ALA A 103 -0.75 -10.09 4.13
CA ALA A 103 0.45 -10.28 3.33
C ALA A 103 1.54 -9.27 3.69
N ALA A 104 1.14 -8.04 4.05
CA ALA A 104 2.02 -6.95 4.47
C ALA A 104 1.23 -5.84 5.16
N VAL A 105 1.96 -4.92 5.80
CA VAL A 105 1.45 -3.62 6.25
C VAL A 105 1.93 -2.53 5.29
N LEU A 106 1.03 -1.61 4.90
CA LEU A 106 1.35 -0.38 4.19
C LEU A 106 1.40 0.78 5.19
N SER A 107 2.56 1.41 5.34
CA SER A 107 2.76 2.47 6.34
C SER A 107 3.20 3.78 5.69
N ALA A 108 2.37 4.83 5.80
CA ALA A 108 2.73 6.17 5.37
C ALA A 108 3.80 6.77 6.29
N SER A 109 4.72 7.55 5.70
CA SER A 109 5.72 8.26 6.50
C SER A 109 5.05 9.27 7.46
N PRO A 110 5.71 9.61 8.58
CA PRO A 110 5.16 10.59 9.52
C PRO A 110 4.78 11.89 8.82
N TYR A 111 3.54 12.30 8.99
CA TYR A 111 2.96 13.52 8.45
C TYR A 111 2.90 14.60 9.52
N TYR A 112 2.69 15.86 9.11
CA TYR A 112 2.53 17.02 9.95
C TYR A 112 3.83 17.48 10.64
N ASN A 113 4.49 16.64 11.43
CA ASN A 113 5.72 16.94 12.18
C ASN A 113 7.01 16.91 11.34
N LYS A 114 6.96 16.43 10.09
CA LYS A 114 8.02 16.52 9.07
C LYS A 114 9.41 16.13 9.60
N PRO A 115 9.63 14.86 9.98
CA PRO A 115 10.94 14.42 10.49
C PRO A 115 12.05 14.56 9.46
N SER A 116 13.31 14.63 9.93
CA SER A 116 14.49 14.51 9.08
C SER A 116 14.57 13.12 8.41
N GLN A 117 15.43 12.93 7.40
CA GLN A 117 15.63 11.64 6.76
C GLN A 117 16.08 10.56 7.75
N GLU A 118 16.96 10.91 8.70
CA GLU A 118 17.33 10.00 9.80
C GLU A 118 16.14 9.69 10.72
N GLY A 119 15.29 10.68 11.03
CA GLY A 119 14.05 10.47 11.78
C GLY A 119 13.09 9.52 11.06
N ILE A 120 12.94 9.65 9.73
CA ILE A 120 12.16 8.71 8.90
C ILE A 120 12.77 7.32 8.95
N PHE A 121 14.09 7.18 8.82
CA PHE A 121 14.79 5.91 8.90
C PHE A 121 14.55 5.22 10.25
N GLN A 122 14.72 5.94 11.36
CA GLN A 122 14.51 5.38 12.70
C GLN A 122 13.03 5.02 12.96
N HIS A 123 12.09 5.83 12.47
CA HIS A 123 10.67 5.51 12.53
C HIS A 123 10.38 4.16 11.86
N TYR A 124 10.79 3.98 10.61
CA TYR A 124 10.54 2.75 9.87
C TYR A 124 11.31 1.54 10.41
N LYS A 125 12.53 1.74 10.90
CA LYS A 125 13.28 0.69 11.58
C LYS A 125 12.52 0.14 12.79
N ASN A 126 12.04 1.02 13.67
CA ASN A 126 11.29 0.62 14.86
C ASN A 126 9.97 -0.09 14.51
N ILE A 127 9.20 0.43 13.55
CA ILE A 127 7.93 -0.20 13.16
C ILE A 127 8.15 -1.53 12.43
N ALA A 128 9.22 -1.66 11.65
CA ALA A 128 9.56 -2.91 10.99
C ALA A 128 10.00 -4.00 11.98
N GLU A 129 10.72 -3.61 13.04
CA GLU A 129 11.09 -4.52 14.14
C GLU A 129 9.87 -4.96 14.96
N ALA A 130 8.85 -4.11 15.11
CA ALA A 130 7.61 -4.42 15.83
C ALA A 130 6.57 -5.18 14.99
N SER A 131 6.67 -5.11 13.66
CA SER A 131 5.66 -5.68 12.77
C SER A 131 5.80 -7.20 12.64
N PRO A 132 4.70 -7.98 12.84
CA PRO A 132 4.71 -9.42 12.63
C PRO A 132 4.75 -9.84 11.15
N VAL A 133 4.50 -8.90 10.23
CA VAL A 133 4.47 -9.11 8.78
C VAL A 133 5.33 -8.08 8.06
N PRO A 134 5.71 -8.32 6.78
CA PRO A 134 6.49 -7.36 6.00
C PRO A 134 5.86 -5.96 5.94
N VAL A 135 6.70 -4.92 5.94
CA VAL A 135 6.29 -3.52 5.88
C VAL A 135 6.60 -2.95 4.49
N ILE A 136 5.61 -2.31 3.89
CA ILE A 136 5.72 -1.52 2.65
C ILE A 136 5.75 -0.04 3.05
N LEU A 137 6.83 0.64 2.72
CA LEU A 137 6.96 2.09 2.87
C LEU A 137 5.91 2.80 2.00
N TYR A 138 5.32 3.88 2.48
CA TYR A 138 4.44 4.69 1.64
C TYR A 138 4.92 6.15 1.62
N ASN A 139 5.45 6.57 0.46
CA ASN A 139 5.88 7.93 0.20
C ASN A 139 4.78 8.71 -0.52
N VAL A 140 4.23 9.72 0.12
CA VAL A 140 3.16 10.57 -0.43
C VAL A 140 3.35 12.02 0.02
N PRO A 141 4.38 12.72 -0.50
CA PRO A 141 4.75 14.06 -0.02
C PRO A 141 3.63 15.09 -0.08
N GLY A 142 2.74 14.97 -1.06
CA GLY A 142 1.57 15.85 -1.19
C GLY A 142 0.58 15.77 -0.03
N ARG A 143 0.61 14.69 0.76
CA ARG A 143 -0.24 14.49 1.95
C ARG A 143 0.54 14.61 3.25
N THR A 144 1.74 14.06 3.31
CA THR A 144 2.57 14.05 4.53
C THR A 144 3.33 15.36 4.75
N GLY A 145 3.57 16.11 3.69
CA GLY A 145 4.46 17.28 3.71
C GLY A 145 5.94 16.91 3.88
N SER A 146 6.28 15.62 3.74
CA SER A 146 7.62 15.06 3.90
C SER A 146 7.88 14.01 2.82
N ASN A 147 9.08 14.03 2.23
CA ASN A 147 9.49 13.07 1.21
C ASN A 147 10.47 12.05 1.79
N ILE A 148 10.26 10.77 1.53
CA ILE A 148 11.27 9.73 1.75
C ILE A 148 12.18 9.77 0.52
N THR A 149 13.43 10.18 0.67
CA THR A 149 14.37 10.24 -0.45
C THR A 149 14.72 8.84 -0.97
N ALA A 150 15.20 8.75 -2.22
CA ALA A 150 15.70 7.50 -2.78
C ALA A 150 16.80 6.88 -1.91
N GLU A 151 17.71 7.71 -1.37
CA GLU A 151 18.78 7.27 -0.48
C GLU A 151 18.23 6.63 0.80
N THR A 152 17.28 7.29 1.47
CA THR A 152 16.63 6.76 2.69
C THR A 152 15.86 5.48 2.40
N THR A 153 15.14 5.43 1.29
CA THR A 153 14.42 4.22 0.83
C THR A 153 15.37 3.05 0.63
N LEU A 154 16.45 3.25 -0.11
CA LEU A 154 17.43 2.21 -0.42
C LEU A 154 18.22 1.77 0.81
N ARG A 155 18.49 2.68 1.74
CA ARG A 155 19.10 2.37 3.03
C ARG A 155 18.18 1.47 3.86
N LEU A 156 16.89 1.82 3.97
CA LEU A 156 15.88 0.99 4.64
C LEU A 156 15.76 -0.39 4.00
N ALA A 157 15.69 -0.46 2.66
CA ALA A 157 15.59 -1.71 1.93
C ALA A 157 16.79 -2.66 2.13
N LYS A 158 17.99 -2.11 2.38
CA LYS A 158 19.24 -2.88 2.56
C LYS A 158 19.52 -3.23 4.01
N GLU A 159 19.25 -2.32 4.94
CA GLU A 159 19.65 -2.44 6.35
C GLU A 159 18.54 -3.01 7.25
N VAL A 160 17.26 -2.90 6.86
CA VAL A 160 16.13 -3.32 7.71
C VAL A 160 15.38 -4.49 7.07
N LYS A 161 15.61 -5.68 7.62
CA LYS A 161 15.18 -6.96 7.03
C LYS A 161 13.68 -7.06 6.72
N ASN A 162 12.81 -6.45 7.54
CA ASN A 162 11.35 -6.56 7.39
C ASN A 162 10.74 -5.42 6.53
N ILE A 163 11.57 -4.55 5.95
CA ILE A 163 11.16 -3.58 4.94
C ILE A 163 11.22 -4.26 3.57
N ALA A 164 10.06 -4.58 3.00
CA ALA A 164 9.96 -5.44 1.82
C ALA A 164 9.52 -4.72 0.53
N GLY A 165 9.15 -3.45 0.61
CA GLY A 165 8.75 -2.69 -0.57
C GLY A 165 8.42 -1.23 -0.29
N MET A 166 8.00 -0.56 -1.37
CA MET A 166 7.59 0.83 -1.36
C MET A 166 6.41 1.08 -2.31
N LYS A 167 5.42 1.81 -1.82
CA LYS A 167 4.43 2.54 -2.63
C LYS A 167 4.95 3.96 -2.82
N GLU A 168 5.27 4.32 -4.07
CA GLU A 168 5.81 5.64 -4.41
C GLU A 168 4.72 6.51 -5.06
N ALA A 169 4.39 7.61 -4.42
CA ALA A 169 3.36 8.56 -4.85
C ALA A 169 3.87 10.02 -4.74
N SER A 170 5.15 10.25 -5.07
CA SER A 170 5.71 11.61 -5.13
C SER A 170 5.49 12.29 -6.49
N GLY A 171 5.18 11.51 -7.53
CA GLY A 171 5.17 12.01 -8.92
C GLY A 171 6.57 12.33 -9.47
N ASN A 172 7.64 12.07 -8.71
CA ASN A 172 9.02 12.37 -9.12
C ASN A 172 9.65 11.19 -9.86
N MET A 173 9.56 11.21 -11.20
CA MET A 173 10.11 10.16 -12.07
C MET A 173 11.60 9.92 -11.86
N VAL A 174 12.39 10.97 -11.57
CA VAL A 174 13.84 10.85 -11.35
C VAL A 174 14.10 10.05 -10.06
N GLN A 175 13.39 10.37 -8.99
CA GLN A 175 13.46 9.60 -7.73
C GLN A 175 13.06 8.14 -7.93
N CYS A 176 11.96 7.90 -8.67
CA CYS A 176 11.51 6.55 -9.00
C CYS A 176 12.60 5.74 -9.73
N MET A 177 13.22 6.33 -10.75
CA MET A 177 14.29 5.66 -11.52
C MET A 177 15.53 5.37 -10.66
N HIS A 178 15.91 6.25 -9.73
CA HIS A 178 17.00 5.98 -8.79
C HIS A 178 16.69 4.79 -7.88
N ILE A 179 15.46 4.72 -7.33
CA ILE A 179 15.03 3.60 -6.49
C ILE A 179 15.04 2.30 -7.30
N LEU A 180 14.46 2.30 -8.50
CA LEU A 180 14.35 1.13 -9.37
C LEU A 180 15.71 0.58 -9.81
N ARG A 181 16.68 1.46 -10.09
CA ARG A 181 18.04 1.07 -10.50
C ARG A 181 18.79 0.34 -9.39
N ASP A 182 18.66 0.81 -8.13
CA ASP A 182 19.55 0.43 -7.03
C ASP A 182 18.85 -0.44 -5.96
N ARG A 183 17.55 -0.78 -6.16
CA ARG A 183 16.77 -1.59 -5.22
C ARG A 183 17.29 -3.04 -5.14
N PRO A 184 17.19 -3.70 -3.97
CA PRO A 184 17.38 -5.14 -3.88
C PRO A 184 16.41 -5.89 -4.81
N GLU A 185 16.81 -7.09 -5.27
CA GLU A 185 16.04 -7.88 -6.23
C GLU A 185 14.60 -8.17 -5.76
N ASP A 186 14.42 -8.52 -4.49
CA ASP A 186 13.12 -8.86 -3.90
C ASP A 186 12.33 -7.65 -3.36
N PHE A 187 12.86 -6.42 -3.49
CA PHE A 187 12.21 -5.22 -3.01
C PHE A 187 11.10 -4.76 -3.98
N LEU A 188 9.85 -4.81 -3.51
CA LEU A 188 8.67 -4.38 -4.27
C LEU A 188 8.67 -2.86 -4.44
N VAL A 189 8.44 -2.36 -5.67
CA VAL A 189 8.19 -0.93 -5.91
C VAL A 189 6.94 -0.78 -6.77
N VAL A 190 5.90 -0.16 -6.21
CA VAL A 190 4.63 0.07 -6.89
C VAL A 190 4.27 1.54 -6.95
N SER A 191 3.56 1.95 -8.00
CA SER A 191 3.01 3.28 -8.13
C SER A 191 1.91 3.54 -7.09
N GLY A 192 1.83 4.78 -6.60
CA GLY A 192 0.67 5.27 -5.84
C GLY A 192 -0.19 6.24 -6.63
N ASP A 193 0.17 6.52 -7.91
CA ASP A 193 -0.45 7.52 -8.77
C ASP A 193 -0.99 6.87 -10.05
N ASP A 194 -2.31 6.78 -10.17
CA ASP A 194 -3.00 6.10 -11.27
C ASP A 194 -2.60 6.67 -12.65
N HIS A 195 -2.56 7.99 -12.78
CA HIS A 195 -2.35 8.70 -14.05
C HIS A 195 -0.93 8.58 -14.64
N ILE A 196 0.05 8.13 -13.87
CA ILE A 196 1.44 7.90 -14.33
C ILE A 196 1.88 6.44 -14.17
N THR A 197 0.94 5.53 -13.88
CA THR A 197 1.25 4.10 -13.66
C THR A 197 1.90 3.46 -14.89
N LEU A 198 1.37 3.71 -16.10
CA LEU A 198 1.92 3.15 -17.34
C LEU A 198 3.41 3.52 -17.54
N PRO A 199 3.82 4.81 -17.55
CA PRO A 199 5.23 5.16 -17.69
C PRO A 199 6.09 4.67 -16.52
N LEU A 200 5.57 4.56 -15.30
CA LEU A 200 6.31 4.02 -14.17
C LEU A 200 6.56 2.51 -14.30
N ILE A 201 5.60 1.73 -14.82
CA ILE A 201 5.82 0.31 -15.14
C ILE A 201 6.83 0.17 -16.28
N ALA A 202 6.81 1.05 -17.30
CA ALA A 202 7.81 1.07 -18.37
C ALA A 202 9.22 1.35 -17.82
N CYS A 203 9.36 2.10 -16.72
CA CYS A 203 10.62 2.29 -16.01
C CYS A 203 11.00 1.11 -15.09
N GLY A 204 10.13 0.11 -14.91
CA GLY A 204 10.43 -1.10 -14.15
C GLY A 204 9.70 -1.24 -12.81
N MET A 205 8.64 -0.47 -12.51
CA MET A 205 7.79 -0.73 -11.36
C MET A 205 7.03 -2.04 -11.49
N ASP A 206 6.71 -2.63 -10.36
CA ASP A 206 6.06 -3.95 -10.26
C ASP A 206 4.52 -3.87 -10.39
N GLY A 207 3.96 -2.68 -10.45
CA GLY A 207 2.52 -2.45 -10.53
C GLY A 207 2.08 -1.16 -9.83
N VAL A 208 0.89 -1.20 -9.24
CA VAL A 208 0.25 -0.02 -8.63
C VAL A 208 -0.62 -0.41 -7.44
N ILE A 209 -0.77 0.50 -6.48
CA ILE A 209 -1.88 0.50 -5.51
C ILE A 209 -2.81 1.64 -5.93
N SER A 210 -3.86 1.28 -6.67
CA SER A 210 -4.76 2.16 -7.40
C SER A 210 -5.93 2.67 -6.53
N VAL A 211 -6.41 3.87 -6.84
CA VAL A 211 -7.70 4.40 -6.40
C VAL A 211 -8.77 4.20 -7.48
N ALA A 212 -8.42 4.45 -8.76
CA ALA A 212 -9.35 4.34 -9.89
C ALA A 212 -9.92 2.92 -10.05
N ALA A 213 -9.17 1.91 -9.65
CA ALA A 213 -9.61 0.52 -9.72
C ALA A 213 -10.73 0.16 -8.70
N ASN A 214 -11.15 1.06 -7.80
CA ASN A 214 -12.42 0.92 -7.07
C ASN A 214 -13.63 1.00 -8.03
N CYS A 215 -13.53 1.78 -9.10
CA CYS A 215 -14.60 2.01 -10.07
C CYS A 215 -14.40 1.21 -11.36
N PHE A 216 -13.15 1.06 -11.80
CA PHE A 216 -12.77 0.44 -13.08
C PHE A 216 -11.75 -0.69 -12.89
N PRO A 217 -12.03 -1.71 -12.03
CA PRO A 217 -11.03 -2.73 -11.69
C PRO A 217 -10.58 -3.55 -12.89
N LYS A 218 -11.51 -3.92 -13.79
CA LYS A 218 -11.20 -4.74 -14.97
C LYS A 218 -10.26 -4.04 -15.94
N ASP A 219 -10.63 -2.85 -16.37
CA ASP A 219 -9.88 -2.14 -17.41
C ASP A 219 -8.52 -1.70 -16.87
N PHE A 220 -8.48 -1.21 -15.62
CA PHE A 220 -7.26 -0.77 -14.99
C PHE A 220 -6.27 -1.94 -14.77
N SER A 221 -6.75 -3.08 -14.26
CA SER A 221 -5.88 -4.25 -14.06
C SER A 221 -5.43 -4.89 -15.38
N GLU A 222 -6.24 -4.82 -16.45
CA GLU A 222 -5.81 -5.28 -17.77
C GLU A 222 -4.71 -4.40 -18.34
N MET A 223 -4.84 -3.06 -18.28
CA MET A 223 -3.79 -2.12 -18.64
C MET A 223 -2.47 -2.45 -17.90
N VAL A 224 -2.53 -2.63 -16.58
CA VAL A 224 -1.34 -2.96 -15.78
C VAL A 224 -0.71 -4.29 -16.22
N ARG A 225 -1.52 -5.34 -16.48
CA ARG A 225 -1.02 -6.62 -16.97
C ARG A 225 -0.36 -6.53 -18.34
N LEU A 226 -0.92 -5.73 -19.25
CA LEU A 226 -0.32 -5.46 -20.56
C LEU A 226 1.03 -4.76 -20.42
N CYS A 227 1.10 -3.71 -19.61
CA CYS A 227 2.36 -3.01 -19.30
C CYS A 227 3.42 -3.98 -18.74
N LEU A 228 3.06 -4.85 -17.79
CA LEU A 228 3.97 -5.81 -17.15
C LEU A 228 4.47 -6.90 -18.12
N LYS A 229 3.76 -7.13 -19.23
CA LYS A 229 4.18 -7.99 -20.34
C LYS A 229 5.02 -7.26 -21.39
N GLY A 230 5.14 -5.92 -21.29
CA GLY A 230 5.83 -5.09 -22.27
C GLY A 230 4.97 -4.67 -23.47
N ASP A 231 3.67 -4.96 -23.45
CA ASP A 231 2.72 -4.55 -24.49
C ASP A 231 2.11 -3.17 -24.15
N PHE A 232 2.94 -2.14 -24.29
CA PHE A 232 2.52 -0.75 -24.03
C PHE A 232 1.64 -0.17 -25.14
N ALA A 233 1.62 -0.79 -26.31
CA ALA A 233 0.80 -0.32 -27.43
C ALA A 233 -0.68 -0.68 -27.23
N SER A 234 -0.97 -1.80 -26.55
CA SER A 234 -2.32 -2.27 -26.25
C SER A 234 -2.82 -1.76 -24.89
N ALA A 235 -1.93 -1.26 -24.02
CA ALA A 235 -2.23 -0.74 -22.70
C ALA A 235 -2.75 0.70 -22.77
#